data_873c356919f1b4cad159d6a487ac052a
#
_entry.id   873c356919f1b4cad159d6a487ac052a
#
_cell.length_a   1.000
_cell.length_b   1.000
_cell.length_c   1.000
_cell.angle_alpha   90.00
_cell.angle_beta   90.00
_cell.angle_gamma   90.00
#
_symmetry.space_group_name_H-M   'P 1'
#
loop_
_entity.id
_entity.type
_entity.pdbx_description
1 polymer ?
#
loop_
_entity_poly.entity_id
_entity_poly.type
_entity_poly.pdbx_seq_one_letter_code
_entity_poly.pdbx_strand_id
1 'polypeptide(L)'
;MDELFTESAKAVLAIAQEEAKYFRHQSVGSEHLLLALVLEPNGIAGKTLRQLNTDTEDIREEIEHLSGYGTMQSPMGNNNLYLPYSPRAKQIFAYAGDEAKRLGAQKIGTEHLLLGLLRDEEILASRILVNLGLSLSKMRQLLLKKMGVSEPNGAQRRRNGQNKNAPQGTPTLDS
;
A
#
# COMPACT_ATOMS: atom_id res chain seq x y z
N MET A 1 2.32 11.67 15.77
CA MET A 1 2.06 10.75 14.68
C MET A 1 0.66 10.91 14.11
N ASP A 2 -0.35 11.05 14.97
CA ASP A 2 -1.72 11.17 14.50
C ASP A 2 -1.95 12.34 13.56
N GLU A 3 -1.21 13.42 13.76
CA GLU A 3 -1.37 14.61 12.92
C GLU A 3 -0.88 14.40 11.50
N LEU A 4 -0.04 13.39 11.29
CA LEU A 4 0.51 13.11 9.97
C LEU A 4 -0.47 12.35 9.07
N PHE A 5 -1.48 11.73 9.65
CA PHE A 5 -2.39 10.83 8.92
C PHE A 5 -3.79 11.39 8.84
N THR A 6 -4.47 11.12 7.71
CA THR A 6 -5.90 11.41 7.59
C THR A 6 -6.69 10.50 8.52
N GLU A 7 -7.98 10.83 8.71
CA GLU A 7 -8.84 9.99 9.55
C GLU A 7 -8.96 8.58 8.99
N SER A 8 -9.11 8.44 7.67
CA SER A 8 -9.19 7.11 7.07
C SER A 8 -7.89 6.33 7.24
N ALA A 9 -6.74 7.01 7.11
CA ALA A 9 -5.45 6.34 7.31
C ALA A 9 -5.29 5.90 8.75
N LYS A 10 -5.72 6.73 9.72
CA LYS A 10 -5.68 6.34 11.13
C LYS A 10 -6.56 5.11 11.37
N ALA A 11 -7.72 5.06 10.72
CA ALA A 11 -8.59 3.90 10.82
C ALA A 11 -7.91 2.65 10.27
N VAL A 12 -7.17 2.78 9.16
CA VAL A 12 -6.41 1.66 8.60
C VAL A 12 -5.40 1.15 9.63
N LEU A 13 -4.67 2.05 10.29
CA LEU A 13 -3.69 1.63 11.29
C LEU A 13 -4.34 0.88 12.45
N ALA A 14 -5.52 1.35 12.89
CA ALA A 14 -6.25 0.67 13.97
C ALA A 14 -6.73 -0.71 13.52
N ILE A 15 -7.26 -0.82 12.31
CA ILE A 15 -7.72 -2.10 11.76
C ILE A 15 -6.54 -3.07 11.62
N ALA A 16 -5.38 -2.56 11.16
CA ALA A 16 -4.20 -3.40 11.00
C ALA A 16 -3.75 -3.99 12.33
N GLN A 17 -3.83 -3.22 13.41
CA GLN A 17 -3.52 -3.74 14.74
C GLN A 17 -4.43 -4.91 15.09
N GLU A 18 -5.73 -4.77 14.84
CA GLU A 18 -6.69 -5.83 15.16
C GLU A 18 -6.46 -7.06 14.30
N GLU A 19 -6.12 -6.90 13.03
CA GLU A 19 -5.88 -8.03 12.16
C GLU A 19 -4.61 -8.79 12.56
N ALA A 20 -3.55 -8.07 12.94
CA ALA A 20 -2.34 -8.72 13.41
C ALA A 20 -2.61 -9.52 14.68
N LYS A 21 -3.44 -9.00 15.58
CA LYS A 21 -3.84 -9.74 16.79
C LYS A 21 -4.66 -10.97 16.45
N TYR A 22 -5.56 -10.84 15.47
CA TYR A 22 -6.40 -11.96 15.04
C TYR A 22 -5.52 -13.13 14.57
N PHE A 23 -4.47 -12.83 13.82
CA PHE A 23 -3.54 -13.85 13.34
C PHE A 23 -2.51 -14.23 14.42
N ARG A 24 -2.54 -13.58 15.58
CA ARG A 24 -1.63 -13.84 16.69
C ARG A 24 -0.17 -13.60 16.33
N HIS A 25 0.04 -12.63 15.45
CA HIS A 25 1.38 -12.22 15.05
C HIS A 25 1.93 -11.22 16.08
N GLN A 26 3.25 -11.12 16.14
CA GLN A 26 3.92 -10.28 17.14
C GLN A 26 4.07 -8.83 16.68
N SER A 27 3.83 -8.55 15.42
CA SER A 27 3.98 -7.22 14.88
C SER A 27 2.99 -7.01 13.73
N VAL A 28 2.76 -5.73 13.41
CA VAL A 28 1.94 -5.36 12.27
C VAL A 28 2.84 -5.31 11.05
N GLY A 29 2.60 -6.19 10.09
CA GLY A 29 3.38 -6.26 8.87
C GLY A 29 2.64 -5.68 7.68
N SER A 30 3.27 -5.78 6.50
CA SER A 30 2.68 -5.27 5.27
C SER A 30 1.38 -5.98 4.94
N GLU A 31 1.27 -7.26 5.25
CA GLU A 31 0.04 -8.03 4.98
C GLU A 31 -1.15 -7.52 5.79
N HIS A 32 -0.91 -7.11 7.02
CA HIS A 32 -1.98 -6.56 7.86
C HIS A 32 -2.40 -5.19 7.37
N LEU A 33 -1.44 -4.39 6.90
CA LEU A 33 -1.75 -3.09 6.32
C LEU A 33 -2.58 -3.25 5.05
N LEU A 34 -2.24 -4.22 4.20
CA LEU A 34 -3.01 -4.49 2.98
C LEU A 34 -4.45 -4.86 3.32
N LEU A 35 -4.62 -5.80 4.25
CA LEU A 35 -5.97 -6.24 4.65
C LEU A 35 -6.76 -5.06 5.20
N ALA A 36 -6.11 -4.23 6.04
CA ALA A 36 -6.77 -3.07 6.64
C ALA A 36 -7.18 -2.05 5.57
N LEU A 37 -6.35 -1.87 4.53
CA LEU A 37 -6.68 -0.95 3.45
C LEU A 37 -7.95 -1.39 2.70
N VAL A 38 -8.13 -2.71 2.52
CA VAL A 38 -9.35 -3.21 1.86
C VAL A 38 -10.56 -3.06 2.77
N LEU A 39 -10.37 -3.25 4.08
CA LEU A 39 -11.48 -3.22 5.04
C LEU A 39 -11.96 -1.81 5.37
N GLU A 40 -11.10 -0.82 5.28
CA GLU A 40 -11.48 0.53 5.64
C GLU A 40 -12.42 1.09 4.55
N PRO A 41 -13.63 1.56 4.93
CA PRO A 41 -14.67 1.83 3.94
C PRO A 41 -14.57 3.16 3.20
N ASN A 42 -13.86 4.13 3.74
CA ASN A 42 -13.97 5.51 3.25
C ASN A 42 -12.81 5.98 2.41
N GLY A 43 -11.64 5.36 2.53
CA GLY A 43 -10.44 5.81 1.84
C GLY A 43 -10.40 5.42 0.38
N ILE A 44 -9.63 6.18 -0.38
CA ILE A 44 -9.47 5.93 -1.81
C ILE A 44 -8.81 4.57 -2.06
N ALA A 45 -7.87 4.18 -1.20
CA ALA A 45 -7.18 2.91 -1.37
C ALA A 45 -8.14 1.72 -1.32
N GLY A 46 -9.00 1.68 -0.31
CA GLY A 46 -9.95 0.59 -0.19
C GLY A 46 -10.92 0.54 -1.36
N LYS A 47 -11.38 1.71 -1.79
CA LYS A 47 -12.27 1.79 -2.95
C LYS A 47 -11.59 1.26 -4.21
N THR A 48 -10.32 1.59 -4.40
CA THR A 48 -9.56 1.11 -5.55
C THR A 48 -9.39 -0.41 -5.49
N LEU A 49 -8.99 -0.92 -4.32
CA LEU A 49 -8.79 -2.36 -4.15
C LEU A 49 -10.09 -3.13 -4.39
N ARG A 50 -11.19 -2.64 -3.83
CA ARG A 50 -12.48 -3.31 -4.01
C ARG A 50 -12.96 -3.23 -5.45
N GLN A 51 -12.68 -2.14 -6.15
CA GLN A 51 -13.02 -2.03 -7.56
C GLN A 51 -12.28 -3.06 -8.40
N LEU A 52 -11.07 -3.43 -7.98
CA LEU A 52 -10.28 -4.46 -8.65
C LEU A 52 -10.60 -5.86 -8.13
N ASN A 53 -11.70 -5.99 -7.39
CA ASN A 53 -12.19 -7.26 -6.86
C ASN A 53 -11.22 -7.92 -5.88
N THR A 54 -10.50 -7.11 -5.12
CA THR A 54 -9.62 -7.61 -4.08
C THR A 54 -10.48 -7.99 -2.87
N ASP A 55 -10.58 -9.29 -2.62
CA ASP A 55 -11.47 -9.86 -1.61
C ASP A 55 -10.71 -10.07 -0.31
N THR A 56 -11.31 -9.64 0.81
CA THR A 56 -10.68 -9.78 2.12
C THR A 56 -10.46 -11.25 2.49
N GLU A 57 -11.40 -12.12 2.14
CA GLU A 57 -11.23 -13.55 2.45
C GLU A 57 -10.06 -14.15 1.69
N ASP A 58 -9.89 -13.75 0.43
CA ASP A 58 -8.76 -14.23 -0.36
C ASP A 58 -7.44 -13.77 0.26
N ILE A 59 -7.39 -12.51 0.74
CA ILE A 59 -6.19 -11.99 1.40
C ILE A 59 -5.93 -12.77 2.69
N ARG A 60 -6.96 -13.04 3.47
CA ARG A 60 -6.80 -13.79 4.72
C ARG A 60 -6.27 -15.19 4.46
N GLU A 61 -6.78 -15.84 3.43
CA GLU A 61 -6.29 -17.17 3.05
C GLU A 61 -4.81 -17.12 2.68
N GLU A 62 -4.41 -16.09 1.93
CA GLU A 62 -3.01 -15.93 1.57
C GLU A 62 -2.13 -15.68 2.79
N ILE A 63 -2.61 -14.88 3.75
CA ILE A 63 -1.86 -14.65 4.98
C ILE A 63 -1.70 -15.96 5.75
N GLU A 64 -2.77 -16.74 5.87
CA GLU A 64 -2.70 -18.04 6.53
C GLU A 64 -1.70 -18.96 5.86
N HIS A 65 -1.72 -18.95 4.53
CA HIS A 65 -0.86 -19.84 3.76
C HIS A 65 0.61 -19.43 3.83
N LEU A 66 0.90 -18.14 3.75
CA LEU A 66 2.27 -17.63 3.66
C LEU A 66 2.89 -17.37 5.02
N SER A 67 2.11 -16.91 5.98
CA SER A 67 2.61 -16.55 7.31
C SER A 67 2.12 -17.46 8.41
N GLY A 68 0.96 -18.09 8.20
CA GLY A 68 0.32 -18.90 9.23
C GLY A 68 -0.14 -18.06 10.39
N TYR A 69 -0.58 -18.74 11.44
CA TYR A 69 -0.94 -18.10 12.70
C TYR A 69 0.28 -18.05 13.59
N GLY A 70 0.43 -16.95 14.31
CA GLY A 70 1.53 -16.81 15.25
C GLY A 70 1.27 -17.55 16.53
N THR A 71 2.29 -17.54 17.40
CA THR A 71 2.23 -18.20 18.68
C THR A 71 1.94 -17.22 19.83
N MET A 72 1.81 -15.94 19.51
CA MET A 72 1.56 -14.95 20.54
C MET A 72 0.23 -15.19 21.18
N GLN A 73 0.23 -15.31 22.48
CA GLN A 73 -1.01 -15.45 23.21
C GLN A 73 -1.55 -14.08 23.55
N SER A 74 -2.82 -13.87 23.23
CA SER A 74 -3.50 -12.68 23.68
C SER A 74 -3.71 -12.84 25.18
N PRO A 75 -3.07 -12.03 26.02
CA PRO A 75 -3.34 -12.13 27.45
C PRO A 75 -4.83 -11.88 27.67
N MET A 76 -5.44 -12.72 28.50
CA MET A 76 -6.85 -12.59 28.77
C MET A 76 -7.13 -11.19 29.33
N GLY A 77 -8.07 -10.51 28.71
CA GLY A 77 -8.47 -9.19 29.15
C GLY A 77 -7.56 -8.06 28.72
N ASN A 78 -6.49 -8.34 27.98
CA ASN A 78 -5.58 -7.28 27.55
C ASN A 78 -5.79 -6.98 26.06
N ASN A 79 -6.91 -6.36 25.75
CA ASN A 79 -7.20 -5.93 24.39
C ASN A 79 -6.48 -4.64 24.01
N ASN A 80 -5.73 -4.07 24.95
CA ASN A 80 -5.03 -2.79 24.74
C ASN A 80 -3.59 -2.97 24.31
N LEU A 81 -3.17 -4.20 24.08
CA LEU A 81 -1.81 -4.45 23.64
C LEU A 81 -1.58 -3.79 22.29
N TYR A 82 -0.61 -2.90 22.23
CA TYR A 82 -0.25 -2.22 21.00
C TYR A 82 0.97 -2.92 20.41
N LEU A 83 0.78 -3.47 19.22
CA LEU A 83 1.86 -4.23 18.57
C LEU A 83 2.80 -3.28 17.84
N PRO A 84 4.10 -3.58 17.83
CA PRO A 84 5.03 -2.77 17.03
C PRO A 84 4.81 -3.03 15.56
N TYR A 85 5.28 -2.09 14.75
CA TYR A 85 5.27 -2.27 13.30
C TYR A 85 6.54 -2.98 12.86
N SER A 86 6.39 -3.90 11.90
CA SER A 86 7.54 -4.61 11.35
C SER A 86 8.44 -3.64 10.57
N PRO A 87 9.70 -4.04 10.27
CA PRO A 87 10.56 -3.18 9.44
C PRO A 87 9.96 -2.85 8.08
N ARG A 88 9.27 -3.80 7.45
CA ARG A 88 8.63 -3.56 6.16
C ARG A 88 7.47 -2.60 6.29
N ALA A 89 6.68 -2.70 7.37
CA ALA A 89 5.60 -1.74 7.61
C ALA A 89 6.16 -0.34 7.80
N LYS A 90 7.26 -0.22 8.56
CA LYS A 90 7.90 1.09 8.76
C LYS A 90 8.40 1.67 7.44
N GLN A 91 8.91 0.82 6.56
CA GLN A 91 9.37 1.26 5.24
C GLN A 91 8.18 1.77 4.41
N ILE A 92 7.03 1.10 4.51
CA ILE A 92 5.82 1.58 3.81
C ILE A 92 5.44 2.98 4.31
N PHE A 93 5.52 3.22 5.63
CA PHE A 93 5.22 4.54 6.18
C PHE A 93 6.17 5.60 5.62
N ALA A 94 7.46 5.27 5.52
CA ALA A 94 8.42 6.20 4.95
C ALA A 94 8.11 6.50 3.49
N TYR A 95 7.81 5.48 2.71
CA TYR A 95 7.44 5.66 1.31
C TYR A 95 6.13 6.44 1.18
N ALA A 96 5.16 6.17 2.05
CA ALA A 96 3.89 6.89 2.02
C ALA A 96 4.11 8.38 2.30
N GLY A 97 4.99 8.71 3.24
CA GLY A 97 5.35 10.09 3.50
C GLY A 97 5.97 10.75 2.28
N ASP A 98 6.86 10.04 1.58
CA ASP A 98 7.46 10.55 0.34
C ASP A 98 6.41 10.79 -0.73
N GLU A 99 5.46 9.86 -0.88
CA GLU A 99 4.40 10.01 -1.88
C GLU A 99 3.51 11.19 -1.57
N ALA A 100 3.13 11.36 -0.30
CA ALA A 100 2.29 12.48 0.11
C ALA A 100 3.00 13.80 -0.18
N LYS A 101 4.29 13.88 0.16
CA LYS A 101 5.06 15.08 -0.06
C LYS A 101 5.21 15.38 -1.55
N ARG A 102 5.52 14.35 -2.34
CA ARG A 102 5.70 14.51 -3.79
C ARG A 102 4.41 14.99 -4.45
N LEU A 103 3.27 14.53 -3.94
CA LEU A 103 1.96 14.86 -4.53
C LEU A 103 1.32 16.08 -3.89
N GLY A 104 2.04 16.75 -3.00
CA GLY A 104 1.58 18.00 -2.40
C GLY A 104 0.50 17.86 -1.35
N ALA A 105 0.36 16.67 -0.78
CA ALA A 105 -0.64 16.43 0.26
C ALA A 105 -0.10 16.87 1.62
N GLN A 106 -0.97 17.40 2.46
CA GLN A 106 -0.57 17.83 3.80
C GLN A 106 -0.54 16.69 4.80
N LYS A 107 -1.29 15.62 4.51
CA LYS A 107 -1.36 14.46 5.39
C LYS A 107 -1.23 13.19 4.56
N ILE A 108 -0.81 12.13 5.24
CA ILE A 108 -0.70 10.81 4.62
C ILE A 108 -2.09 10.18 4.66
N GLY A 109 -2.65 9.93 3.48
CA GLY A 109 -3.93 9.26 3.36
C GLY A 109 -3.77 7.79 3.02
N THR A 110 -4.88 7.08 2.92
CA THR A 110 -4.84 5.67 2.55
C THR A 110 -4.21 5.47 1.18
N GLU A 111 -4.44 6.42 0.27
CA GLU A 111 -3.85 6.37 -1.08
C GLU A 111 -2.33 6.40 -1.03
N HIS A 112 -1.75 7.19 -0.13
CA HIS A 112 -0.31 7.25 0.00
C HIS A 112 0.24 5.98 0.63
N LEU A 113 -0.48 5.39 1.58
CA LEU A 113 -0.10 4.10 2.15
C LEU A 113 -0.08 3.02 1.07
N LEU A 114 -1.08 3.00 0.20
CA LEU A 114 -1.12 2.01 -0.86
C LEU A 114 -0.01 2.26 -1.89
N LEU A 115 0.24 3.52 -2.26
CA LEU A 115 1.35 3.84 -3.16
C LEU A 115 2.68 3.39 -2.57
N GLY A 116 2.88 3.61 -1.28
CA GLY A 116 4.10 3.16 -0.61
C GLY A 116 4.24 1.65 -0.60
N LEU A 117 3.14 0.96 -0.36
CA LEU A 117 3.10 -0.50 -0.39
C LEU A 117 3.46 -1.03 -1.78
N LEU A 118 2.96 -0.38 -2.82
CA LEU A 118 3.17 -0.83 -4.20
C LEU A 118 4.59 -0.58 -4.71
N ARG A 119 5.40 0.21 -3.99
CA ARG A 119 6.77 0.48 -4.41
C ARG A 119 7.67 -0.75 -4.37
N ASP A 120 7.41 -1.66 -3.43
CA ASP A 120 8.30 -2.80 -3.20
C ASP A 120 7.57 -4.09 -3.58
N GLU A 121 8.00 -4.71 -4.67
CA GLU A 121 7.39 -5.94 -5.16
C GLU A 121 7.71 -7.13 -4.28
N GLU A 122 8.73 -7.01 -3.42
CA GLU A 122 9.22 -8.12 -2.61
C GLU A 122 8.50 -8.26 -1.27
N ILE A 123 7.78 -7.22 -0.83
CA ILE A 123 7.10 -7.33 0.45
C ILE A 123 5.92 -8.29 0.34
N LEU A 124 5.56 -8.86 1.48
CA LEU A 124 4.52 -9.88 1.54
C LEU A 124 3.20 -9.38 0.95
N ALA A 125 2.81 -8.14 1.25
CA ALA A 125 1.57 -7.57 0.73
C ALA A 125 1.55 -7.56 -0.79
N SER A 126 2.64 -7.14 -1.43
CA SER A 126 2.71 -7.09 -2.89
C SER A 126 2.67 -8.49 -3.48
N ARG A 127 3.32 -9.44 -2.83
CA ARG A 127 3.32 -10.83 -3.28
C ARG A 127 1.91 -11.43 -3.18
N ILE A 128 1.17 -11.08 -2.12
CA ILE A 128 -0.22 -11.51 -1.99
C ILE A 128 -1.04 -10.99 -3.16
N LEU A 129 -0.91 -9.71 -3.48
CA LEU A 129 -1.67 -9.13 -4.60
C LEU A 129 -1.35 -9.84 -5.90
N VAL A 130 -0.08 -10.10 -6.18
CA VAL A 130 0.32 -10.79 -7.39
C VAL A 130 -0.22 -12.23 -7.41
N ASN A 131 -0.17 -12.92 -6.27
CA ASN A 131 -0.70 -14.27 -6.15
C ASN A 131 -2.21 -14.32 -6.43
N LEU A 132 -2.91 -13.24 -6.14
CA LEU A 132 -4.34 -13.15 -6.42
C LEU A 132 -4.63 -12.72 -7.86
N GLY A 133 -3.59 -12.60 -8.68
CA GLY A 133 -3.76 -12.28 -10.10
C GLY A 133 -3.82 -10.80 -10.41
N LEU A 134 -3.46 -9.95 -9.46
CA LEU A 134 -3.55 -8.50 -9.66
C LEU A 134 -2.24 -7.93 -10.18
N SER A 135 -2.35 -6.90 -11.01
CA SER A 135 -1.19 -6.20 -11.54
C SER A 135 -0.90 -5.00 -10.67
N LEU A 136 0.31 -4.95 -10.09
CA LEU A 136 0.70 -3.83 -9.24
C LEU A 136 0.73 -2.53 -10.03
N SER A 137 1.20 -2.56 -11.28
CA SER A 137 1.27 -1.34 -12.08
C SER A 137 -0.11 -0.84 -12.47
N LYS A 138 -1.03 -1.73 -12.80
CA LYS A 138 -2.40 -1.31 -13.11
C LYS A 138 -3.11 -0.76 -11.89
N MET A 139 -2.86 -1.35 -10.73
CA MET A 139 -3.41 -0.86 -9.48
C MET A 139 -2.91 0.54 -9.19
N ARG A 140 -1.61 0.77 -9.38
CA ARG A 140 -1.03 2.11 -9.19
C ARG A 140 -1.66 3.11 -10.15
N GLN A 141 -1.81 2.74 -11.43
CA GLN A 141 -2.41 3.63 -12.43
C GLN A 141 -3.84 4.00 -12.06
N LEU A 142 -4.63 3.01 -11.65
CA LEU A 142 -6.01 3.27 -11.27
C LEU A 142 -6.08 4.16 -10.03
N LEU A 143 -5.21 3.90 -9.06
CA LEU A 143 -5.16 4.69 -7.84
C LEU A 143 -4.84 6.16 -8.15
N LEU A 144 -3.81 6.40 -8.97
CA LEU A 144 -3.44 7.75 -9.34
C LEU A 144 -4.56 8.45 -10.11
N LYS A 145 -5.24 7.71 -10.97
CA LYS A 145 -6.38 8.27 -11.71
C LYS A 145 -7.47 8.71 -10.75
N LYS A 146 -7.78 7.88 -9.75
CA LYS A 146 -8.81 8.24 -8.77
C LYS A 146 -8.41 9.45 -7.93
N MET A 147 -7.12 9.64 -7.73
CA MET A 147 -6.60 10.79 -7.00
C MET A 147 -6.57 12.06 -7.85
N GLY A 148 -6.84 11.92 -9.15
CA GLY A 148 -6.78 13.05 -10.06
C GLY A 148 -5.37 13.44 -10.44
N VAL A 149 -4.42 12.52 -10.35
CA VAL A 149 -3.02 12.77 -10.64
C VAL A 149 -2.66 12.21 -12.01
N SER A 150 -2.01 13.02 -12.85
CA SER A 150 -1.45 12.56 -14.11
C SER A 150 0.03 12.26 -13.89
N GLU A 151 0.43 11.00 -14.05
CA GLU A 151 1.84 10.66 -14.00
C GLU A 151 2.52 11.14 -15.27
N PRO A 152 3.68 11.78 -15.18
CA PRO A 152 4.45 12.06 -16.40
C PRO A 152 4.95 10.73 -16.95
N ASN A 153 4.98 10.66 -18.19
CA ASN A 153 5.40 9.40 -18.82
C ASN A 153 6.84 9.07 -18.57
N GLY A 154 6.48 8.81 -18.55
CA GLY A 154 7.10 8.42 -18.10
C GLY A 154 7.50 7.90 -18.27
N ALA A 155 7.29 8.21 -18.13
CA ALA A 155 7.26 7.82 -17.96
C ALA A 155 7.28 7.72 -18.49
N GLN A 156 7.61 7.92 -18.76
CA GLN A 156 7.43 8.12 -18.83
C GLN A 156 8.03 8.18 -18.89
N ARG A 157 8.88 8.33 -18.92
CA ARG A 157 9.26 8.57 -18.65
C ARG A 157 9.83 8.02 -19.17
N ARG A 158 10.37 8.07 -19.45
CA ARG A 158 10.60 7.99 -19.46
C ARG A 158 10.73 7.82 -20.26
N ARG A 159 11.18 7.96 -20.77
CA ARG A 159 11.05 8.23 -21.07
C ARG A 159 11.24 8.58 -21.61
N ASN A 160 11.78 8.85 -22.00
CA ASN A 160 11.74 9.53 -22.10
C ASN A 160 12.11 9.42 -22.64
N GLY A 161 12.88 9.49 -23.53
CA GLY A 161 13.09 10.02 -23.45
C GLY A 161 13.42 9.71 -24.40
N GLN A 162 13.64 9.70 -24.63
CA GLN A 162 13.75 9.92 -25.07
C GLN A 162 13.79 9.85 -25.79
N ASN A 163 14.21 10.03 -26.49
CA ASN A 163 14.12 10.49 -26.75
C ASN A 163 14.31 10.28 -27.42
N LYS A 164 14.20 10.45 -27.84
CA LYS A 164 14.21 11.05 -28.09
C LYS A 164 14.48 10.94 -28.63
N ASN A 165 14.70 11.14 -29.19
CA ASN A 165 14.66 11.70 -29.35
C ASN A 165 14.90 11.52 -29.86
N ALA A 166 14.98 11.48 -30.48
CA ALA A 166 14.89 12.14 -30.43
C ALA A 166 15.23 12.02 -31.04
N PRO A 167 15.29 12.06 -31.59
CA PRO A 167 15.35 12.58 -31.66
C PRO A 167 15.75 12.28 -31.87
N GLN A 168 15.49 12.52 -32.10
CA GLN A 168 15.33 12.98 -31.74
C GLN A 168 15.57 12.79 -31.55
N GLY A 169 16.36 12.50 -33.24
CA GLY A 169 16.28 13.29 -32.55
C GLY A 169 16.59 12.78 -32.37
N THR A 170 16.59 12.80 -32.78
CA THR A 170 16.48 13.11 -32.13
C THR A 170 16.69 12.66 -31.83
N PRO A 171 16.92 12.90 -32.80
CA PRO A 171 16.89 13.20 -31.99
C PRO A 171 17.12 12.76 -31.59
N THR A 172 17.12 13.09 -32.31
CA THR A 172 16.92 13.46 -31.22
C THR A 172 16.83 13.22 -30.66
N LEU A 173 16.96 13.43 -31.27
CA LEU A 173 16.60 13.79 -30.18
C LEU A 173 16.18 13.63 -29.87
N ASP A 174 16.41 13.94 -30.50
CA ASP A 174 15.80 14.32 -29.52
C ASP A 174 15.36 14.20 -29.37
N SER A 175 15.58 14.38 -30.03
CA SER A 175 14.97 14.83 -29.12
C SER A 175 14.76 14.73 -28.91
#